data_90c545c368d293d709d5f7dbaf0fc9e0
#
_entry.id   90c545c368d293d709d5f7dbaf0fc9e0
#
_cell.length_a   1.000
_cell.length_b   1.000
_cell.length_c   1.000
_cell.angle_alpha   90.00
_cell.angle_beta   90.00
_cell.angle_gamma   90.00
#
_symmetry.space_group_name_H-M   'P 1'
#
loop_
_entity.id
_entity.type
_entity.pdbx_description
1 polymer ?
#
loop_
_entity_poly.entity_id
_entity_poly.type
_entity_poly.pdbx_seq_one_letter_code
_entity_poly.pdbx_strand_id
1 'polypeptide(L)'
;MSDSGKANDLLAQIPKAKGLPPVHLWNPDFCGDIDMRIARDGTWYYLGTPIGRKPMVRLFSTIMRRDGDDYFLITPVEKVGIRVDDAPFVAVALEVLGDGEQQVLRFTSNVEDQVEAGPANPLRVVTDPLTQEPSPYVLMRSNLEALIHRNVFYQLVELAVPQAIAGEEWLGVWSHGEFYPIGRSH
;
A
#
# COMPACT_ATOMS: atom_id res chain seq x y z
N MET A 1 -17.65 24.74 14.64
CA MET A 1 -17.90 23.71 13.64
C MET A 1 -16.98 22.54 13.89
N SER A 2 -17.53 21.38 14.11
CA SER A 2 -16.68 20.22 14.31
C SER A 2 -16.23 19.70 12.93
N ASP A 3 -14.95 19.49 12.78
CA ASP A 3 -14.37 18.91 11.55
C ASP A 3 -14.87 17.47 11.30
N SER A 4 -15.59 16.88 12.25
CA SER A 4 -16.19 15.56 12.07
C SER A 4 -17.16 15.53 10.88
N GLY A 5 -17.76 16.70 10.53
CA GLY A 5 -18.60 16.82 9.35
C GLY A 5 -17.84 16.63 8.04
N LYS A 6 -16.52 16.95 8.00
CA LYS A 6 -15.76 16.84 6.75
C LYS A 6 -15.58 15.40 6.30
N ALA A 7 -15.25 14.49 7.23
CA ALA A 7 -15.13 13.08 6.90
C ALA A 7 -16.46 12.52 6.39
N ASN A 8 -17.56 12.87 7.05
CA ASN A 8 -18.90 12.43 6.62
C ASN A 8 -19.29 13.01 5.26
N ASP A 9 -18.92 14.26 4.99
CA ASP A 9 -19.18 14.90 3.70
C ASP A 9 -18.47 14.16 2.58
N LEU A 10 -17.20 13.78 2.79
CA LEU A 10 -16.44 13.01 1.80
C LEU A 10 -17.10 11.65 1.53
N LEU A 11 -17.52 10.95 2.58
CA LEU A 11 -18.17 9.66 2.43
C LEU A 11 -19.48 9.78 1.65
N ALA A 12 -20.24 10.84 1.88
CA ALA A 12 -21.50 11.07 1.16
C ALA A 12 -21.30 11.39 -0.32
N GLN A 13 -20.12 11.90 -0.69
CA GLN A 13 -19.79 12.27 -2.07
C GLN A 13 -19.27 11.10 -2.89
N ILE A 14 -18.98 9.96 -2.27
CA ILE A 14 -18.47 8.78 -2.98
C ILE A 14 -19.61 8.16 -3.79
N PRO A 15 -19.47 8.07 -5.14
CA PRO A 15 -20.52 7.45 -5.95
C PRO A 15 -20.71 5.98 -5.60
N LYS A 16 -21.96 5.54 -5.55
CA LYS A 16 -22.31 4.15 -5.32
C LYS A 16 -22.23 3.40 -6.66
N ALA A 17 -21.09 2.76 -6.90
CA ALA A 17 -20.86 1.97 -8.09
C ALA A 17 -20.08 0.71 -7.72
N LYS A 18 -20.14 -0.29 -8.59
CA LYS A 18 -19.34 -1.50 -8.43
C LYS A 18 -17.89 -1.19 -8.77
N GLY A 19 -16.97 -1.74 -7.96
CA GLY A 19 -15.55 -1.58 -8.18
C GLY A 19 -14.99 -0.29 -7.61
N LEU A 20 -13.75 0.00 -7.96
CA LEU A 20 -13.06 1.19 -7.47
C LEU A 20 -13.57 2.45 -8.20
N PRO A 21 -13.80 3.54 -7.46
CA PRO A 21 -14.14 4.82 -8.09
C PRO A 21 -13.03 5.28 -9.04
N PRO A 22 -13.36 5.91 -10.18
CA PRO A 22 -12.37 6.37 -11.15
C PRO A 22 -11.73 7.69 -10.71
N VAL A 23 -10.99 7.68 -9.61
CA VAL A 23 -10.39 8.89 -9.03
C VAL A 23 -9.43 9.60 -9.98
N HIS A 24 -8.83 8.86 -10.92
CA HIS A 24 -7.93 9.41 -11.93
C HIS A 24 -8.64 10.35 -12.90
N LEU A 25 -9.96 10.25 -13.01
CA LEU A 25 -10.78 11.11 -13.88
C LEU A 25 -11.32 12.33 -13.14
N TRP A 26 -11.19 12.39 -11.83
CA TRP A 26 -11.75 13.48 -11.03
C TRP A 26 -10.68 14.52 -10.73
N ASN A 27 -10.89 15.74 -11.20
CA ASN A 27 -9.92 16.82 -11.02
C ASN A 27 -10.60 18.08 -10.47
N PRO A 28 -11.29 17.98 -9.31
CA PRO A 28 -11.82 19.16 -8.65
C PRO A 28 -10.68 20.04 -8.11
N ASP A 29 -10.98 21.28 -7.80
CA ASP A 29 -10.01 22.20 -7.21
C ASP A 29 -9.56 21.66 -5.85
N PHE A 30 -8.29 21.94 -5.51
CA PHE A 30 -7.74 21.56 -4.21
C PHE A 30 -8.41 22.38 -3.11
N CYS A 31 -8.98 21.70 -2.13
CA CYS A 31 -9.78 22.30 -1.07
C CYS A 31 -9.03 22.44 0.27
N GLY A 32 -7.73 22.16 0.27
CA GLY A 32 -6.90 22.22 1.48
C GLY A 32 -6.69 20.86 2.13
N ASP A 33 -5.86 20.84 3.16
CA ASP A 33 -5.57 19.62 3.91
C ASP A 33 -6.62 19.38 5.00
N ILE A 34 -6.91 18.13 5.27
CA ILE A 34 -7.71 17.74 6.45
C ILE A 34 -6.78 17.04 7.44
N ASP A 35 -7.18 17.02 8.71
CA ASP A 35 -6.42 16.34 9.76
C ASP A 35 -6.72 14.84 9.74
N MET A 36 -6.19 14.19 8.72
CA MET A 36 -6.28 12.75 8.54
C MET A 36 -4.88 12.22 8.24
N ARG A 37 -4.50 11.15 8.94
CA ARG A 37 -3.15 10.58 8.83
C ARG A 37 -3.21 9.06 8.80
N ILE A 38 -2.44 8.47 7.91
CA ILE A 38 -2.21 7.02 7.88
C ILE A 38 -0.84 6.77 8.48
N ALA A 39 -0.81 6.10 9.64
CA ALA A 39 0.44 5.77 10.30
C ALA A 39 1.15 4.61 9.61
N ARG A 40 2.43 4.42 9.93
CA ARG A 40 3.24 3.35 9.34
C ARG A 40 2.65 1.95 9.57
N ASP A 41 1.99 1.75 10.72
CA ASP A 41 1.33 0.46 11.03
C ASP A 41 0.00 0.26 10.32
N GLY A 42 -0.44 1.21 9.51
CA GLY A 42 -1.69 1.15 8.76
C GLY A 42 -2.89 1.75 9.46
N THR A 43 -2.74 2.25 10.68
CA THR A 43 -3.83 2.87 11.41
C THR A 43 -4.17 4.23 10.80
N TRP A 44 -5.46 4.45 10.56
CA TRP A 44 -5.97 5.74 10.08
C TRP A 44 -6.44 6.58 11.27
N TYR A 45 -5.97 7.80 11.33
CA TYR A 45 -6.35 8.77 12.35
C TYR A 45 -7.14 9.90 11.73
N TYR A 46 -8.17 10.35 12.42
CA TYR A 46 -8.91 11.56 12.07
C TYR A 46 -9.03 12.43 13.31
N LEU A 47 -8.56 13.68 13.21
CA LEU A 47 -8.51 14.62 14.35
C LEU A 47 -7.76 14.03 15.55
N GLY A 48 -6.69 13.27 15.28
CA GLY A 48 -5.86 12.65 16.30
C GLY A 48 -6.41 11.39 16.94
N THR A 49 -7.58 10.91 16.49
CA THR A 49 -8.23 9.71 17.04
C THR A 49 -8.25 8.60 15.99
N PRO A 50 -7.91 7.36 16.36
CA PRO A 50 -7.98 6.25 15.41
C PRO A 50 -9.41 6.04 14.93
N ILE A 51 -9.55 5.79 13.62
CA ILE A 51 -10.84 5.43 13.03
C ILE A 51 -11.07 3.95 13.30
N GLY A 52 -12.00 3.64 14.21
CA GLY A 52 -12.26 2.26 14.64
C GLY A 52 -13.10 1.44 13.67
N ARG A 53 -13.82 2.08 12.75
CA ARG A 53 -14.72 1.39 11.83
C ARG A 53 -13.98 0.99 10.56
N LYS A 54 -13.69 -0.31 10.42
CA LYS A 54 -13.01 -0.84 9.23
C LYS A 54 -13.72 -0.53 7.91
N PRO A 55 -15.06 -0.63 7.81
CA PRO A 55 -15.75 -0.26 6.56
C PRO A 55 -15.53 1.20 6.16
N MET A 56 -15.43 2.10 7.13
CA MET A 56 -15.17 3.51 6.86
C MET A 56 -13.76 3.71 6.30
N VAL A 57 -12.75 3.10 6.93
CA VAL A 57 -11.37 3.12 6.44
C VAL A 57 -11.30 2.56 5.01
N ARG A 58 -11.99 1.45 4.77
CA ARG A 58 -12.02 0.84 3.44
C ARG A 58 -12.62 1.79 2.40
N LEU A 59 -13.72 2.47 2.73
CA LEU A 59 -14.33 3.44 1.82
C LEU A 59 -13.38 4.61 1.51
N PHE A 60 -12.75 5.19 2.52
CA PHE A 60 -11.77 6.25 2.30
C PHE A 60 -10.61 5.77 1.42
N SER A 61 -10.15 4.54 1.61
CA SER A 61 -9.06 4.01 0.81
C SER A 61 -9.40 3.93 -0.68
N THR A 62 -10.68 3.76 -1.02
CA THR A 62 -11.12 3.68 -2.43
C THR A 62 -11.00 4.99 -3.18
N ILE A 63 -10.99 6.12 -2.47
CA ILE A 63 -10.89 7.45 -3.08
C ILE A 63 -9.52 8.09 -2.88
N MET A 64 -8.54 7.32 -2.46
CA MET A 64 -7.17 7.81 -2.30
C MET A 64 -6.46 7.90 -3.65
N ARG A 65 -5.71 8.98 -3.84
CA ARG A 65 -4.85 9.19 -5.01
C ARG A 65 -3.54 9.82 -4.56
N ARG A 66 -2.45 9.40 -5.18
CA ARG A 66 -1.15 9.98 -4.97
C ARG A 66 -0.75 10.78 -6.20
N ASP A 67 -0.47 12.07 -6.00
CA ASP A 67 0.03 12.96 -7.04
C ASP A 67 1.45 13.36 -6.62
N GLY A 68 2.47 12.86 -7.33
CA GLY A 68 3.86 13.03 -6.91
C GLY A 68 4.12 12.35 -5.57
N ASP A 69 4.54 13.13 -4.58
CA ASP A 69 4.78 12.63 -3.22
C ASP A 69 3.62 12.91 -2.27
N ASP A 70 2.57 13.55 -2.74
CA ASP A 70 1.43 13.96 -1.92
C ASP A 70 0.25 13.03 -2.10
N TYR A 71 -0.48 12.81 -1.00
CA TYR A 71 -1.64 11.93 -0.97
C TYR A 71 -2.91 12.73 -0.76
N PHE A 72 -3.96 12.34 -1.47
CA PHE A 72 -5.24 13.03 -1.44
C PHE A 72 -6.38 12.04 -1.35
N LEU A 73 -7.49 12.49 -0.76
CA LEU A 73 -8.79 11.86 -0.94
C LEU A 73 -9.56 12.71 -1.95
N ILE A 74 -10.06 12.07 -2.99
CA ILE A 74 -10.70 12.76 -4.11
C ILE A 74 -12.10 12.22 -4.32
N THR A 75 -13.04 13.14 -4.45
CA THR A 75 -14.42 12.88 -4.86
C THR A 75 -14.68 13.68 -6.14
N PRO A 76 -15.83 13.50 -6.81
CA PRO A 76 -16.13 14.34 -7.95
C PRO A 76 -16.14 15.85 -7.68
N VAL A 77 -16.33 16.26 -6.41
CA VAL A 77 -16.49 17.67 -6.05
C VAL A 77 -15.38 18.23 -5.16
N GLU A 78 -14.57 17.39 -4.52
CA GLU A 78 -13.53 17.85 -3.59
C GLU A 78 -12.23 17.08 -3.74
N LYS A 79 -11.12 17.78 -3.51
CA LYS A 79 -9.78 17.21 -3.41
C LYS A 79 -9.17 17.72 -2.11
N VAL A 80 -8.95 16.83 -1.15
CA VAL A 80 -8.36 17.18 0.15
C VAL A 80 -7.08 16.41 0.39
N GLY A 81 -6.08 17.09 0.98
CA GLY A 81 -4.79 16.46 1.31
C GLY A 81 -4.86 15.70 2.62
N ILE A 82 -4.15 14.57 2.67
CA ILE A 82 -3.96 13.79 3.89
C ILE A 82 -2.49 13.52 4.10
N ARG A 83 -2.11 13.08 5.31
CA ARG A 83 -0.74 12.70 5.63
C ARG A 83 -0.62 11.17 5.61
N VAL A 84 0.47 10.69 5.00
CA VAL A 84 0.83 9.27 4.99
C VAL A 84 2.27 9.17 5.49
N ASP A 85 2.47 8.50 6.62
CA ASP A 85 3.79 8.46 7.26
C ASP A 85 4.80 7.63 6.47
N ASP A 86 4.35 6.55 5.82
CA ASP A 86 5.23 5.69 5.02
C ASP A 86 4.49 5.25 3.75
N ALA A 87 3.73 4.17 3.81
CA ALA A 87 2.93 3.70 2.69
C ALA A 87 1.44 3.81 3.01
N PRO A 88 0.58 3.96 1.99
CA PRO A 88 -0.86 4.10 2.24
C PRO A 88 -1.53 2.81 2.73
N PHE A 89 -0.91 1.65 2.47
CA PHE A 89 -1.43 0.36 2.89
C PHE A 89 -0.38 -0.44 3.64
N VAL A 90 -0.82 -1.49 4.33
CA VAL A 90 0.05 -2.50 4.94
C VAL A 90 -0.38 -3.88 4.43
N ALA A 91 0.56 -4.65 3.90
CA ALA A 91 0.30 -6.04 3.51
C ALA A 91 0.38 -6.90 4.76
N VAL A 92 -0.75 -7.44 5.19
CA VAL A 92 -0.89 -8.13 6.47
C VAL A 92 -0.93 -9.65 6.34
N ALA A 93 -1.07 -10.17 5.11
CA ALA A 93 -1.11 -11.61 4.88
C ALA A 93 -0.48 -11.96 3.53
N LEU A 94 0.07 -13.18 3.47
CA LEU A 94 0.70 -13.73 2.27
C LEU A 94 0.18 -15.15 2.04
N GLU A 95 -0.24 -15.43 0.81
CA GLU A 95 -0.56 -16.78 0.36
C GLU A 95 0.40 -17.14 -0.78
N VAL A 96 0.98 -18.33 -0.72
CA VAL A 96 1.89 -18.83 -1.75
C VAL A 96 1.14 -19.87 -2.59
N LEU A 97 1.05 -19.61 -3.89
CA LEU A 97 0.41 -20.50 -4.86
C LEU A 97 1.49 -21.13 -5.73
N GLY A 98 1.53 -22.45 -5.75
CA GLY A 98 2.59 -23.16 -6.47
C GLY A 98 3.90 -23.18 -5.72
N ASP A 99 4.99 -23.48 -6.43
CA ASP A 99 6.33 -23.56 -5.84
C ASP A 99 7.41 -23.20 -6.86
N GLY A 100 8.63 -22.96 -6.37
CA GLY A 100 9.79 -22.65 -7.20
C GLY A 100 9.63 -21.37 -8.01
N GLU A 101 10.20 -21.36 -9.20
CA GLU A 101 10.19 -20.17 -10.08
C GLU A 101 8.80 -19.86 -10.64
N GLN A 102 7.87 -20.79 -10.54
CA GLN A 102 6.51 -20.64 -11.06
C GLN A 102 5.51 -20.26 -9.97
N GLN A 103 5.97 -20.09 -8.74
CA GLN A 103 5.07 -19.71 -7.65
C GLN A 103 4.53 -18.30 -7.83
N VAL A 104 3.42 -18.05 -7.18
CA VAL A 104 2.77 -16.74 -7.15
C VAL A 104 2.59 -16.33 -5.70
N LEU A 105 3.02 -15.13 -5.39
CA LEU A 105 2.89 -14.56 -4.05
C LEU A 105 1.70 -13.59 -4.05
N ARG A 106 0.66 -13.97 -3.31
CA ARG A 106 -0.56 -13.16 -3.18
C ARG A 106 -0.56 -12.45 -1.84
N PHE A 107 -0.60 -11.13 -1.87
CA PHE A 107 -0.64 -10.30 -0.67
C PHE A 107 -2.04 -9.76 -0.43
N THR A 108 -2.42 -9.70 0.84
CA THR A 108 -3.68 -9.09 1.27
C THR A 108 -3.36 -7.88 2.14
N SER A 109 -3.97 -6.74 1.83
CA SER A 109 -3.75 -5.51 2.59
C SER A 109 -4.67 -5.40 3.80
N ASN A 110 -4.38 -4.42 4.65
CA ASN A 110 -5.18 -4.11 5.83
C ASN A 110 -6.59 -3.60 5.50
N VAL A 111 -6.86 -3.24 4.25
CA VAL A 111 -8.21 -2.89 3.77
C VAL A 111 -8.80 -4.01 2.91
N GLU A 112 -8.23 -5.21 3.00
CA GLU A 112 -8.72 -6.45 2.39
C GLU A 112 -8.57 -6.52 0.86
N ASP A 113 -7.78 -5.64 0.26
CA ASP A 113 -7.43 -5.75 -1.15
C ASP A 113 -6.36 -6.81 -1.34
N GLN A 114 -6.44 -7.56 -2.45
CA GLN A 114 -5.46 -8.60 -2.78
C GLN A 114 -4.77 -8.28 -4.09
N VAL A 115 -3.44 -8.53 -4.12
CA VAL A 115 -2.66 -8.46 -5.36
C VAL A 115 -1.69 -9.62 -5.41
N GLU A 116 -1.31 -10.01 -6.61
CA GLU A 116 -0.26 -10.98 -6.87
C GLU A 116 0.99 -10.23 -7.30
N ALA A 117 2.10 -10.44 -6.59
CA ALA A 117 3.36 -9.82 -6.99
C ALA A 117 3.77 -10.28 -8.37
N GLY A 118 4.26 -9.36 -9.17
CA GLY A 118 4.64 -9.63 -10.56
C GLY A 118 4.93 -8.32 -11.29
N PRO A 119 5.09 -8.38 -12.62
CA PRO A 119 5.44 -7.16 -13.39
C PRO A 119 4.46 -6.00 -13.20
N ALA A 120 3.18 -6.27 -13.00
CA ALA A 120 2.17 -5.21 -12.77
C ALA A 120 2.14 -4.74 -11.31
N ASN A 121 2.58 -5.56 -10.38
CA ASN A 121 2.57 -5.28 -8.93
C ASN A 121 3.93 -5.68 -8.34
N PRO A 122 5.00 -4.93 -8.64
CA PRO A 122 6.34 -5.33 -8.25
C PRO A 122 6.58 -5.20 -6.76
N LEU A 123 7.49 -6.06 -6.27
CA LEU A 123 8.07 -5.93 -4.94
C LEU A 123 9.31 -5.05 -5.02
N ARG A 124 9.56 -4.27 -3.98
CA ARG A 124 10.84 -3.59 -3.82
C ARG A 124 11.21 -3.56 -2.35
N VAL A 125 12.50 -3.54 -2.08
CA VAL A 125 13.01 -3.46 -0.71
C VAL A 125 13.97 -2.28 -0.63
N VAL A 126 13.72 -1.40 0.33
CA VAL A 126 14.59 -0.27 0.63
C VAL A 126 15.32 -0.59 1.92
N THR A 127 16.65 -0.57 1.88
CA THR A 127 17.47 -0.83 3.06
C THR A 127 17.95 0.51 3.64
N ASP A 128 17.72 0.72 4.94
CA ASP A 128 18.21 1.90 5.62
C ASP A 128 19.74 1.88 5.62
N PRO A 129 20.42 2.92 5.10
CA PRO A 129 21.89 2.91 5.01
C PRO A 129 22.58 2.94 6.38
N LEU A 130 21.92 3.38 7.43
CA LEU A 130 22.50 3.45 8.78
C LEU A 130 22.24 2.20 9.59
N THR A 131 20.98 1.73 9.62
CA THR A 131 20.57 0.61 10.46
C THR A 131 20.63 -0.73 9.72
N GLN A 132 20.70 -0.72 8.39
CA GLN A 132 20.61 -1.89 7.53
C GLN A 132 19.25 -2.60 7.64
N GLU A 133 18.25 -1.94 8.22
CA GLU A 133 16.90 -2.51 8.29
C GLU A 133 16.22 -2.42 6.93
N PRO A 134 15.62 -3.53 6.47
CA PRO A 134 14.87 -3.52 5.21
C PRO A 134 13.45 -3.01 5.44
N SER A 135 12.94 -2.25 4.47
CA SER A 135 11.54 -1.90 4.38
C SER A 135 11.03 -2.44 3.04
N PRO A 136 10.21 -3.51 3.08
CA PRO A 136 9.70 -4.13 1.85
C PRO A 136 8.34 -3.57 1.49
N TYR A 137 8.11 -3.40 0.18
CA TYR A 137 6.87 -2.85 -0.35
C TYR A 137 6.37 -3.69 -1.52
N VAL A 138 5.06 -3.72 -1.70
CA VAL A 138 4.41 -4.29 -2.89
C VAL A 138 3.45 -3.25 -3.47
N LEU A 139 3.47 -3.07 -4.78
CA LEU A 139 2.55 -2.14 -5.44
C LEU A 139 1.14 -2.74 -5.43
N MET A 140 0.19 -2.02 -4.83
CA MET A 140 -1.20 -2.48 -4.71
C MET A 140 -2.03 -2.06 -5.91
N ARG A 141 -2.02 -0.78 -6.27
CA ARG A 141 -2.74 -0.27 -7.44
C ARG A 141 -2.22 1.13 -7.78
N SER A 142 -2.26 1.48 -9.06
CA SER A 142 -1.72 2.76 -9.54
C SER A 142 -0.29 2.96 -9.02
N ASN A 143 -0.04 4.02 -8.27
CA ASN A 143 1.24 4.26 -7.60
C ASN A 143 1.11 4.17 -6.06
N LEU A 144 0.15 3.39 -5.58
CA LEU A 144 -0.11 3.21 -4.16
C LEU A 144 0.44 1.86 -3.71
N GLU A 145 1.40 1.91 -2.78
CA GLU A 145 2.10 0.73 -2.28
C GLU A 145 1.60 0.31 -0.90
N ALA A 146 1.84 -0.95 -0.56
CA ALA A 146 1.70 -1.45 0.80
C ALA A 146 3.07 -1.73 1.38
N LEU A 147 3.30 -1.29 2.61
CA LEU A 147 4.44 -1.74 3.41
C LEU A 147 4.14 -3.17 3.85
N ILE A 148 5.04 -4.10 3.55
CA ILE A 148 4.87 -5.50 3.94
C ILE A 148 5.15 -5.62 5.43
N HIS A 149 4.16 -6.10 6.18
CA HIS A 149 4.26 -6.28 7.62
C HIS A 149 5.43 -7.21 7.97
N ARG A 150 6.09 -6.97 9.09
CA ARG A 150 7.28 -7.72 9.52
C ARG A 150 7.05 -9.23 9.49
N ASN A 151 5.92 -9.70 10.01
CA ASN A 151 5.63 -11.14 10.02
C ASN A 151 5.51 -11.73 8.62
N VAL A 152 4.98 -10.95 7.68
CA VAL A 152 4.87 -11.36 6.28
C VAL A 152 6.26 -11.35 5.63
N PHE A 153 7.08 -10.36 5.96
CA PHE A 153 8.45 -10.31 5.45
C PHE A 153 9.26 -11.52 5.89
N TYR A 154 9.07 -11.98 7.13
CA TYR A 154 9.73 -13.20 7.59
C TYR A 154 9.33 -14.42 6.78
N GLN A 155 8.06 -14.50 6.34
CA GLN A 155 7.62 -15.56 5.44
C GLN A 155 8.34 -15.47 4.08
N LEU A 156 8.55 -14.26 3.57
CA LEU A 156 9.33 -14.06 2.33
C LEU A 156 10.76 -14.54 2.50
N VAL A 157 11.39 -14.23 3.64
CA VAL A 157 12.76 -14.66 3.91
C VAL A 157 12.86 -16.20 3.91
N GLU A 158 11.86 -16.89 4.43
CA GLU A 158 11.83 -18.35 4.40
C GLU A 158 11.70 -18.92 2.98
N LEU A 159 11.10 -18.18 2.08
CA LEU A 159 10.93 -18.56 0.66
C LEU A 159 12.12 -18.13 -0.20
N ALA A 160 13.06 -17.38 0.35
CA ALA A 160 14.14 -16.77 -0.41
C ALA A 160 15.12 -17.83 -0.92
N VAL A 161 15.56 -17.64 -2.16
CA VAL A 161 16.55 -18.48 -2.81
C VAL A 161 17.66 -17.59 -3.36
N PRO A 162 18.90 -18.13 -3.49
CA PRO A 162 19.98 -17.35 -4.05
C PRO A 162 19.88 -17.22 -5.57
N GLN A 163 20.24 -16.05 -6.09
CA GLN A 163 20.29 -15.78 -7.51
C GLN A 163 21.39 -14.76 -7.77
N ALA A 164 22.20 -15.01 -8.82
CA ALA A 164 23.21 -14.07 -9.22
C ALA A 164 22.60 -12.95 -10.06
N ILE A 165 22.88 -11.70 -9.69
CA ILE A 165 22.48 -10.51 -10.46
C ILE A 165 23.71 -9.63 -10.59
N ALA A 166 24.12 -9.36 -11.83
CA ALA A 166 25.26 -8.48 -12.13
C ALA A 166 26.54 -8.86 -11.37
N GLY A 167 26.80 -10.16 -11.23
CA GLY A 167 28.00 -10.69 -10.56
C GLY A 167 27.90 -10.75 -9.04
N GLU A 168 26.79 -10.34 -8.46
CA GLU A 168 26.55 -10.41 -7.01
C GLU A 168 25.47 -11.42 -6.71
N GLU A 169 25.63 -12.13 -5.58
CA GLU A 169 24.61 -13.08 -5.13
C GLU A 169 23.61 -12.39 -4.24
N TRP A 170 22.34 -12.54 -4.60
CA TRP A 170 21.21 -12.00 -3.87
C TRP A 170 20.31 -13.11 -3.37
N LEU A 171 19.68 -12.88 -2.23
CA LEU A 171 18.54 -13.66 -1.77
C LEU A 171 17.27 -12.97 -2.22
N GLY A 172 16.36 -13.71 -2.82
CA GLY A 172 15.11 -13.13 -3.29
C GLY A 172 14.05 -14.18 -3.50
N VAL A 173 12.91 -13.72 -3.95
CA VAL A 173 11.71 -14.55 -4.11
C VAL A 173 11.21 -14.47 -5.54
N TRP A 174 10.66 -15.57 -6.02
CA TRP A 174 10.02 -15.63 -7.32
C TRP A 174 8.53 -15.39 -7.20
N SER A 175 7.97 -14.64 -8.13
CA SER A 175 6.52 -14.50 -8.29
C SER A 175 6.20 -14.12 -9.72
N HIS A 176 5.28 -14.84 -10.35
CA HIS A 176 4.89 -14.64 -11.75
C HIS A 176 6.09 -14.57 -12.70
N GLY A 177 7.07 -15.44 -12.51
CA GLY A 177 8.25 -15.52 -13.38
C GLY A 177 9.28 -14.43 -13.18
N GLU A 178 9.08 -13.53 -12.23
CA GLU A 178 10.03 -12.47 -11.89
C GLU A 178 10.72 -12.78 -10.58
N PHE A 179 12.03 -12.49 -10.52
CA PHE A 179 12.82 -12.61 -9.30
C PHE A 179 12.91 -11.25 -8.62
N TYR A 180 12.55 -11.21 -7.35
CA TYR A 180 12.61 -9.98 -6.55
C TYR A 180 13.64 -10.13 -5.46
N PRO A 181 14.80 -9.43 -5.55
CA PRO A 181 15.79 -9.49 -4.49
C PRO A 181 15.26 -8.83 -3.23
N ILE A 182 15.47 -9.49 -2.09
CA ILE A 182 15.05 -8.98 -0.79
C ILE A 182 16.23 -8.71 0.15
N GLY A 183 17.43 -9.20 -0.19
CA GLY A 183 18.62 -8.95 0.58
C GLY A 183 19.81 -9.58 -0.08
N ARG A 184 21.01 -9.21 0.38
CA ARG A 184 22.25 -9.82 -0.13
C ARG A 184 22.52 -11.13 0.60
N SER A 185 23.05 -12.08 -0.14
CA SER A 185 23.59 -13.29 0.46
C SER A 185 24.97 -12.98 1.05
N HIS A 186 25.21 -13.41 2.29
CA HIS A 186 26.52 -13.25 2.97
C HIS A 186 27.35 -14.52 2.85
#